data_09d5236b3c80947a345f42aab709b108
#
_entry.id   09d5236b3c80947a345f42aab709b108
#
_cell.length_a   1.000
_cell.length_b   1.000
_cell.length_c   1.000
_cell.angle_alpha   90.00
_cell.angle_beta   90.00
_cell.angle_gamma   90.00
#
_symmetry.space_group_name_H-M   'P 1'
#
loop_
_entity.id
_entity.type
_entity.pdbx_description
1 polymer ?
#
loop_
_entity_poly.entity_id
_entity_poly.type
_entity_poly.pdbx_seq_one_letter_code
_entity_poly.pdbx_strand_id
1 'polypeptide(L)'
;GLRGGNAYRDAHIDELDDHILAMESDAGVFKPSGFGFTGSDEALTILQDIGTLLYPIESGKITKGGGGADIGPIMREGVPGMGLNVDGTKYFWYHHTNADTWDKLDLGEFNQCVATMGTMAYVVADMEKRLPR
;
A
#
# COMPACT_ATOMS: atom_id res chain seq x y z
N GLY A 1 15.64 -6.99 9.39
CA GLY A 1 14.97 -6.09 8.54
C GLY A 1 15.56 -5.92 7.15
N LEU A 2 14.84 -5.40 6.27
CA LEU A 2 15.10 -4.90 4.90
C LEU A 2 16.01 -5.73 3.95
N ARG A 3 16.46 -6.93 4.35
CA ARG A 3 17.32 -7.77 3.49
C ARG A 3 16.59 -8.18 2.21
N GLY A 4 15.31 -8.56 2.33
CA GLY A 4 14.47 -8.94 1.18
C GLY A 4 14.26 -7.77 0.24
N GLY A 5 13.79 -6.63 0.75
CA GLY A 5 13.57 -5.42 -0.05
C GLY A 5 14.85 -4.91 -0.73
N ASN A 6 16.00 -4.93 -0.03
CA ASN A 6 17.28 -4.56 -0.63
C ASN A 6 17.71 -5.57 -1.70
N ALA A 7 17.59 -6.87 -1.44
CA ALA A 7 17.94 -7.91 -2.41
C ALA A 7 17.06 -7.83 -3.67
N TYR A 8 15.76 -7.55 -3.48
CA TYR A 8 14.84 -7.31 -4.60
C TYR A 8 15.29 -6.12 -5.44
N ARG A 9 15.53 -4.96 -4.80
CA ARG A 9 16.03 -3.77 -5.50
C ARG A 9 17.30 -4.09 -6.29
N ASP A 10 18.29 -4.73 -5.66
CA ASP A 10 19.60 -5.01 -6.29
C ASP A 10 19.47 -5.97 -7.48
N ALA A 11 18.55 -6.96 -7.37
CA ALA A 11 18.31 -7.92 -8.45
C ALA A 11 17.52 -7.35 -9.63
N HIS A 12 16.72 -6.28 -9.41
CA HIS A 12 15.81 -5.70 -10.40
C HIS A 12 16.13 -4.24 -10.73
N ILE A 13 17.33 -3.77 -10.40
CA ILE A 13 17.71 -2.35 -10.54
C ILE A 13 17.49 -1.83 -11.97
N ASP A 14 17.78 -2.64 -12.98
CA ASP A 14 17.61 -2.30 -14.39
C ASP A 14 16.16 -2.37 -14.89
N GLU A 15 15.24 -2.90 -14.04
CA GLU A 15 13.81 -3.08 -14.36
C GLU A 15 12.93 -2.11 -13.57
N LEU A 16 13.49 -1.32 -12.64
CA LEU A 16 12.69 -0.45 -11.75
C LEU A 16 11.93 0.63 -12.50
N ASP A 17 12.37 0.96 -13.71
CA ASP A 17 11.62 1.86 -14.58
C ASP A 17 10.30 1.25 -15.07
N ASP A 18 10.17 -0.07 -15.08
CA ASP A 18 8.95 -0.77 -15.45
C ASP A 18 7.98 -0.97 -14.29
N HIS A 19 8.40 -0.74 -13.05
CA HIS A 19 7.53 -0.78 -11.88
C HIS A 19 6.59 0.44 -11.88
N ILE A 20 5.29 0.22 -11.91
CA ILE A 20 4.29 1.28 -11.97
C ILE A 20 4.00 1.84 -10.58
N LEU A 21 3.76 0.95 -9.63
CA LEU A 21 3.41 1.26 -8.24
C LEU A 21 3.83 0.11 -7.34
N ALA A 22 4.50 0.42 -6.24
CA ALA A 22 4.75 -0.52 -5.16
C ALA A 22 3.70 -0.33 -4.04
N MET A 23 3.13 -1.41 -3.53
CA MET A 23 2.10 -1.35 -2.50
C MET A 23 2.47 -2.25 -1.32
N GLU A 24 2.25 -1.75 -0.10
CA GLU A 24 2.52 -2.50 1.13
C GLU A 24 1.37 -2.39 2.12
N SER A 25 1.08 -3.49 2.82
CA SER A 25 0.17 -3.56 3.95
C SER A 25 0.94 -4.10 5.15
N ASP A 26 1.48 -3.22 5.99
CA ASP A 26 2.40 -3.55 7.08
C ASP A 26 1.83 -3.23 8.49
N ALA A 27 0.81 -2.39 8.57
CA ALA A 27 0.26 -1.96 9.85
C ALA A 27 -0.86 -2.88 10.40
N GLY A 28 -0.90 -4.13 9.96
CA GLY A 28 -1.96 -5.09 10.28
C GLY A 28 -3.16 -4.97 9.33
N VAL A 29 -4.17 -5.79 9.58
CA VAL A 29 -5.41 -5.86 8.78
C VAL A 29 -6.61 -5.45 9.63
N PHE A 30 -6.51 -4.30 10.25
CA PHE A 30 -7.59 -3.62 10.97
C PHE A 30 -8.46 -2.83 9.99
N LYS A 31 -9.49 -2.13 10.47
CA LYS A 31 -10.38 -1.34 9.61
C LYS A 31 -9.57 -0.39 8.72
N PRO A 32 -9.56 -0.58 7.38
CA PRO A 32 -8.82 0.31 6.49
C PRO A 32 -9.53 1.65 6.33
N SER A 33 -8.75 2.71 6.08
CA SER A 33 -9.26 4.05 5.78
C SER A 33 -8.85 4.55 4.40
N GLY A 34 -7.91 3.87 3.74
CA GLY A 34 -7.36 4.21 2.44
C GLY A 34 -5.85 4.05 2.39
N PHE A 35 -5.15 4.99 1.77
CA PHE A 35 -3.71 4.87 1.55
C PHE A 35 -2.95 6.17 1.83
N GLY A 36 -1.69 6.00 2.23
CA GLY A 36 -0.66 7.03 2.09
C GLY A 36 0.15 6.78 0.82
N PHE A 37 0.38 7.82 0.01
CA PHE A 37 1.07 7.74 -1.27
C PHE A 37 2.29 8.66 -1.34
N THR A 38 3.39 8.14 -1.85
CA THR A 38 4.62 8.88 -2.17
C THR A 38 4.93 8.72 -3.66
N GLY A 39 4.91 9.82 -4.38
CA GLY A 39 5.15 9.94 -5.82
C GLY A 39 4.83 11.35 -6.29
N SER A 40 4.55 11.54 -7.59
CA SER A 40 4.20 12.83 -8.16
C SER A 40 2.83 13.33 -7.69
N ASP A 41 2.62 14.64 -7.70
CA ASP A 41 1.31 15.25 -7.37
C ASP A 41 0.25 14.91 -8.43
N GLU A 42 0.67 14.68 -9.68
CA GLU A 42 -0.22 14.24 -10.76
C GLU A 42 -0.73 12.81 -10.49
N ALA A 43 0.17 11.89 -10.13
CA ALA A 43 -0.21 10.54 -9.74
C ALA A 43 -1.12 10.54 -8.50
N LEU A 44 -0.83 11.38 -7.51
CA LEU A 44 -1.69 11.51 -6.32
C LEU A 44 -3.12 11.88 -6.70
N THR A 45 -3.29 12.82 -7.63
CA THR A 45 -4.62 13.24 -8.10
C THR A 45 -5.37 12.08 -8.75
N ILE A 46 -4.71 11.33 -9.63
CA ILE A 46 -5.29 10.13 -10.27
C ILE A 46 -5.70 9.09 -9.23
N LEU A 47 -4.82 8.82 -8.26
CA LEU A 47 -5.10 7.85 -7.21
C LEU A 47 -6.25 8.30 -6.29
N GLN A 48 -6.40 9.59 -6.04
CA GLN A 48 -7.55 10.15 -5.32
C GLN A 48 -8.86 9.93 -6.07
N ASP A 49 -8.87 10.08 -7.40
CA ASP A 49 -10.03 9.77 -8.23
C ASP A 49 -10.38 8.27 -8.18
N ILE A 50 -9.39 7.39 -8.27
CA ILE A 50 -9.57 5.95 -8.10
C ILE A 50 -10.11 5.63 -6.68
N GLY A 51 -9.60 6.33 -5.67
CA GLY A 51 -10.04 6.19 -4.28
C GLY A 51 -11.55 6.40 -4.10
N THR A 52 -12.20 7.18 -4.96
CA THR A 52 -13.66 7.38 -4.90
C THR A 52 -14.46 6.08 -5.06
N LEU A 53 -13.92 5.09 -5.77
CA LEU A 53 -14.53 3.76 -5.92
C LEU A 53 -14.60 3.00 -4.59
N LEU A 54 -13.77 3.36 -3.62
CA LEU A 54 -13.67 2.74 -2.30
C LEU A 54 -14.50 3.46 -1.23
N TYR A 55 -15.17 4.58 -1.56
CA TYR A 55 -16.03 5.28 -0.60
C TYR A 55 -17.16 4.42 -0.02
N PRO A 56 -17.83 3.52 -0.80
CA PRO A 56 -18.86 2.65 -0.24
C PRO A 56 -18.39 1.72 0.88
N ILE A 57 -17.09 1.44 0.94
CA ILE A 57 -16.46 0.63 2.00
C ILE A 57 -15.59 1.49 2.94
N GLU A 58 -15.75 2.80 2.94
CA GLU A 58 -15.09 3.77 3.82
C GLU A 58 -13.53 3.73 3.79
N SER A 59 -12.94 3.26 2.68
CA SER A 59 -11.47 3.10 2.55
C SER A 59 -10.86 3.86 1.37
N GLY A 60 -11.52 4.92 0.92
CA GLY A 60 -11.13 5.68 -0.27
C GLY A 60 -10.21 6.88 -0.02
N LYS A 61 -9.77 7.14 1.20
CA LYS A 61 -8.94 8.32 1.50
C LYS A 61 -7.50 8.12 1.03
N ILE A 62 -7.04 8.96 0.08
CA ILE A 62 -5.64 8.93 -0.37
C ILE A 62 -4.95 10.21 0.09
N THR A 63 -3.87 10.07 0.85
CA THR A 63 -3.10 11.19 1.42
C THR A 63 -1.68 11.22 0.88
N LYS A 64 -1.07 12.41 0.85
CA LYS A 64 0.35 12.56 0.51
C LYS A 64 1.22 11.98 1.63
N GLY A 65 2.26 11.26 1.24
CA GLY A 65 3.18 10.56 2.14
C GLY A 65 2.65 9.16 2.51
N GLY A 66 3.52 8.19 2.44
CA GLY A 66 3.23 6.79 2.72
C GLY A 66 4.17 5.86 1.97
N GLY A 67 3.94 4.59 2.10
CA GLY A 67 4.80 3.53 1.59
C GLY A 67 4.91 2.44 2.65
N GLY A 68 6.06 1.81 2.74
CA GLY A 68 6.34 0.80 3.74
C GLY A 68 7.83 0.49 3.82
N ALA A 69 8.18 -0.34 4.79
CA ALA A 69 9.57 -0.68 5.04
C ALA A 69 10.15 -1.56 3.91
N ASP A 70 9.36 -2.52 3.43
CA ASP A 70 9.83 -3.52 2.47
C ASP A 70 9.89 -2.98 1.04
N ILE A 71 8.99 -2.08 0.66
CA ILE A 71 9.03 -1.37 -0.63
C ILE A 71 9.94 -0.14 -0.60
N GLY A 72 10.35 0.31 0.57
CA GLY A 72 11.21 1.48 0.75
C GLY A 72 12.49 1.46 -0.08
N PRO A 73 13.21 0.33 -0.25
CA PRO A 73 14.39 0.28 -1.12
C PRO A 73 14.13 0.68 -2.57
N ILE A 74 13.06 0.19 -3.19
CA ILE A 74 12.73 0.55 -4.58
C ILE A 74 12.11 1.94 -4.70
N MET A 75 11.41 2.41 -3.66
CA MET A 75 10.90 3.78 -3.62
C MET A 75 12.04 4.82 -3.64
N ARG A 76 13.18 4.53 -3.02
CA ARG A 76 14.37 5.41 -3.06
C ARG A 76 14.98 5.51 -4.46
N GLU A 77 14.72 4.54 -5.30
CA GLU A 77 15.11 4.54 -6.73
C GLU A 77 14.04 5.18 -7.64
N GLY A 78 13.00 5.79 -7.05
CA GLY A 78 11.99 6.53 -7.80
C GLY A 78 10.71 5.74 -8.16
N VAL A 79 10.55 4.52 -7.69
CA VAL A 79 9.28 3.79 -7.84
C VAL A 79 8.22 4.43 -6.93
N PRO A 80 7.06 4.84 -7.45
CA PRO A 80 5.97 5.34 -6.62
C PRO A 80 5.54 4.30 -5.58
N GLY A 81 5.32 4.72 -4.34
CA GLY A 81 4.98 3.82 -3.25
C GLY A 81 3.69 4.17 -2.54
N MET A 82 2.96 3.15 -2.11
CA MET A 82 1.68 3.28 -1.44
C MET A 82 1.57 2.31 -0.27
N GLY A 83 1.22 2.83 0.91
CA GLY A 83 0.97 2.03 2.11
C GLY A 83 -0.49 2.03 2.51
N LEU A 84 -1.05 0.87 2.87
CA LEU A 84 -2.41 0.77 3.38
C LEU A 84 -2.50 1.41 4.76
N ASN A 85 -3.43 2.36 4.92
CA ASN A 85 -3.75 2.98 6.21
C ASN A 85 -4.90 2.23 6.88
N VAL A 86 -4.67 1.76 8.08
CA VAL A 86 -5.65 1.06 8.91
C VAL A 86 -5.82 1.73 10.28
N ASP A 87 -6.83 1.34 11.03
CA ASP A 87 -6.96 1.74 12.43
C ASP A 87 -5.80 1.16 13.26
N GLY A 88 -4.87 2.02 13.67
CA GLY A 88 -3.68 1.65 14.44
C GLY A 88 -3.90 1.47 15.95
N THR A 89 -5.13 1.59 16.46
CA THR A 89 -5.39 1.58 17.93
C THR A 89 -4.95 0.29 18.60
N LYS A 90 -5.03 -0.84 17.90
CA LYS A 90 -4.65 -2.17 18.40
C LYS A 90 -3.26 -2.62 17.93
N TYR A 91 -2.59 -1.85 17.07
CA TYR A 91 -1.33 -2.25 16.44
C TYR A 91 -0.29 -2.73 17.45
N PHE A 92 0.02 -1.91 18.46
CA PHE A 92 1.01 -2.25 19.50
C PHE A 92 0.58 -3.30 20.52
N TRP A 93 -0.67 -3.81 20.44
CA TRP A 93 -1.09 -4.95 21.26
C TRP A 93 -0.53 -6.26 20.72
N TYR A 94 -0.24 -6.31 19.42
CA TYR A 94 0.18 -7.51 18.71
C TYR A 94 1.58 -7.39 18.11
N HIS A 95 1.91 -6.21 17.57
CA HIS A 95 3.14 -5.96 16.84
C HIS A 95 4.38 -6.43 17.60
N HIS A 96 5.16 -7.34 16.97
CA HIS A 96 6.37 -7.94 17.50
C HIS A 96 6.18 -8.68 18.85
N THR A 97 5.02 -9.23 19.11
CA THR A 97 4.71 -10.05 20.29
C THR A 97 4.31 -11.47 19.92
N ASN A 98 4.34 -12.39 20.90
CA ASN A 98 3.84 -13.76 20.70
C ASN A 98 2.31 -13.81 20.51
N ALA A 99 1.61 -12.71 20.72
CA ALA A 99 0.17 -12.58 20.49
C ALA A 99 -0.17 -12.22 19.04
N ASP A 100 0.84 -11.95 18.19
CA ASP A 100 0.65 -11.67 16.77
C ASP A 100 0.39 -12.96 16.00
N THR A 101 -0.87 -13.40 16.05
CA THR A 101 -1.36 -14.65 15.49
C THR A 101 -2.64 -14.41 14.70
N TRP A 102 -2.87 -15.24 13.68
CA TRP A 102 -3.99 -15.09 12.73
C TRP A 102 -5.39 -15.07 13.39
N ASP A 103 -5.56 -15.69 14.56
CA ASP A 103 -6.83 -15.71 15.32
C ASP A 103 -7.21 -14.36 15.93
N LYS A 104 -6.33 -13.36 15.86
CA LYS A 104 -6.59 -11.98 16.30
C LYS A 104 -7.23 -11.13 15.19
N LEU A 105 -7.28 -11.66 13.97
CA LEU A 105 -7.82 -10.92 12.83
C LEU A 105 -9.34 -10.97 12.80
N ASP A 106 -9.98 -9.85 12.60
CA ASP A 106 -11.40 -9.78 12.25
C ASP A 106 -11.58 -10.07 10.76
N LEU A 107 -12.42 -11.05 10.42
CA LEU A 107 -12.61 -11.46 9.03
C LEU A 107 -13.23 -10.34 8.17
N GLY A 108 -14.09 -9.50 8.75
CA GLY A 108 -14.70 -8.36 8.05
C GLY A 108 -13.65 -7.31 7.69
N GLU A 109 -12.82 -6.93 8.67
CA GLU A 109 -11.71 -5.97 8.47
C GLU A 109 -10.68 -6.52 7.49
N PHE A 110 -10.32 -7.81 7.60
CA PHE A 110 -9.42 -8.48 6.67
C PHE A 110 -9.96 -8.43 5.23
N ASN A 111 -11.21 -8.82 5.01
CA ASN A 111 -11.83 -8.78 3.68
C ASN A 111 -11.91 -7.34 3.13
N GLN A 112 -12.14 -6.35 3.99
CA GLN A 112 -12.14 -4.95 3.60
C GLN A 112 -10.74 -4.49 3.17
N CYS A 113 -9.67 -4.89 3.87
CA CYS A 113 -8.29 -4.63 3.45
C CYS A 113 -7.99 -5.28 2.08
N VAL A 114 -8.39 -6.54 1.88
CA VAL A 114 -8.23 -7.25 0.59
C VAL A 114 -8.96 -6.52 -0.54
N ALA A 115 -10.21 -6.11 -0.31
CA ALA A 115 -10.99 -5.36 -1.29
C ALA A 115 -10.34 -4.00 -1.61
N THR A 116 -9.85 -3.29 -0.60
CA THR A 116 -9.18 -2.00 -0.75
C THR A 116 -7.90 -2.13 -1.59
N MET A 117 -7.01 -3.04 -1.23
CA MET A 117 -5.77 -3.30 -1.95
C MET A 117 -6.04 -3.82 -3.37
N GLY A 118 -6.93 -4.79 -3.50
CA GLY A 118 -7.25 -5.41 -4.80
C GLY A 118 -7.88 -4.44 -5.78
N THR A 119 -8.80 -3.59 -5.33
CA THR A 119 -9.42 -2.56 -6.20
C THR A 119 -8.37 -1.56 -6.69
N MET A 120 -7.55 -1.04 -5.80
CA MET A 120 -6.49 -0.08 -6.18
C MET A 120 -5.50 -0.71 -7.17
N ALA A 121 -4.99 -1.90 -6.86
CA ALA A 121 -4.04 -2.60 -7.71
C ALA A 121 -4.64 -2.91 -9.09
N TYR A 122 -5.89 -3.39 -9.13
CA TYR A 122 -6.57 -3.72 -10.38
C TYR A 122 -6.76 -2.49 -11.27
N VAL A 123 -7.30 -1.40 -10.71
CA VAL A 123 -7.58 -0.20 -11.51
C VAL A 123 -6.28 0.43 -12.03
N VAL A 124 -5.23 0.52 -11.21
CA VAL A 124 -3.94 1.05 -11.66
C VAL A 124 -3.33 0.17 -12.76
N ALA A 125 -3.47 -1.16 -12.66
CA ALA A 125 -2.97 -2.08 -13.69
C ALA A 125 -3.76 -2.04 -14.99
N ASP A 126 -5.06 -1.70 -14.94
CA ASP A 126 -5.97 -1.66 -16.09
C ASP A 126 -6.04 -0.27 -16.75
N MET A 127 -5.31 0.72 -16.24
CA MET A 127 -5.28 2.08 -16.81
C MET A 127 -4.70 2.05 -18.25
N GLU A 128 -5.34 2.78 -19.18
CA GLU A 128 -4.84 2.95 -20.54
C GLU A 128 -3.45 3.61 -20.59
N LYS A 129 -3.22 4.56 -19.67
CA LYS A 129 -1.95 5.25 -19.53
C LYS A 129 -1.28 4.90 -18.22
N ARG A 130 0.03 4.73 -18.26
CA ARG A 130 0.84 4.49 -17.07
C ARG A 130 0.65 5.61 -16.03
N LEU A 131 0.63 5.25 -14.75
CA LEU A 131 0.66 6.20 -13.65
C LEU A 131 1.93 7.07 -13.76
N PRO A 132 1.83 8.42 -13.74
CA PRO A 132 3.00 9.28 -13.87
C PRO A 132 3.92 9.18 -12.65
N ARG A 133 5.21 9.33 -12.90
CA ARG A 133 6.25 9.37 -11.86
C ARG A 133 6.58 10.79 -11.45
#